data_1d3a0ebc7ebc503a3defbd039b0caf7c
#
_entry.id   1d3a0ebc7ebc503a3defbd039b0caf7c
#
_cell.length_a   1.000
_cell.length_b   1.000
_cell.length_c   1.000
_cell.angle_alpha   90.00
_cell.angle_beta   90.00
_cell.angle_gamma   90.00
#
_symmetry.space_group_name_H-M   'P 1'
#
loop_
_entity.id
_entity.type
_entity.pdbx_description
1 polymer ?
#
loop_
_entity_poly.entity_id
_entity_poly.type
_entity_poly.pdbx_seq_one_letter_code
_entity_poly.pdbx_strand_id
1 'polypeptide(L)'
;MDRRVTLLLFLSLLFSGAKASVVSLSLKESEQRFSEHNLEVIAERYNIDIAEAQVVQAKLFENPVVSLEQNVYNRLNGRYFDFGKQGETIVEVEQLIYIAGQRNKRVRLEKINKEMALYQFEEVLRTLRSELKEKFIALYFTQKSQSIYDREIDSLAHLLVVLKEQNEKGNVSLLEKSRIEALLLSLIHISEPTRPRLI
;
A
#
# COMPACT_ATOMS: atom_id res chain seq x y z
N MET A 1 31.62 -3.90 39.28
CA MET A 1 30.63 -3.14 38.49
C MET A 1 29.87 -4.15 37.66
N ASP A 2 28.60 -4.46 38.03
CA ASP A 2 27.88 -5.62 37.57
C ASP A 2 27.56 -5.54 36.05
N ARG A 3 27.90 -6.60 35.33
CA ARG A 3 27.57 -6.77 33.89
C ARG A 3 26.08 -6.51 33.55
N ARG A 4 25.19 -6.70 34.52
CA ARG A 4 23.76 -6.45 34.41
C ARG A 4 23.41 -4.96 34.38
N VAL A 5 24.16 -4.13 35.14
CA VAL A 5 23.94 -2.68 35.18
C VAL A 5 24.46 -2.00 33.92
N THR A 6 25.57 -2.48 33.34
CA THR A 6 26.10 -1.99 32.06
C THR A 6 25.16 -2.38 30.88
N LEU A 7 24.52 -3.53 30.92
CA LEU A 7 23.58 -3.96 29.90
C LEU A 7 22.29 -3.14 29.95
N LEU A 8 21.79 -2.80 31.13
CA LEU A 8 20.62 -1.94 31.31
C LEU A 8 20.90 -0.48 30.90
N LEU A 9 22.10 0.02 31.14
CA LEU A 9 22.53 1.36 30.69
C LEU A 9 22.68 1.40 29.15
N PHE A 10 23.16 0.35 28.52
CA PHE A 10 23.25 0.26 27.07
C PHE A 10 21.86 0.14 26.39
N LEU A 11 20.92 -0.56 27.03
CA LEU A 11 19.55 -0.70 26.56
C LEU A 11 18.77 0.61 26.67
N SER A 12 19.03 1.44 27.68
CA SER A 12 18.41 2.76 27.85
C SER A 12 18.91 3.79 26.84
N LEU A 13 20.16 3.67 26.35
CA LEU A 13 20.71 4.54 25.30
C LEU A 13 20.10 4.27 23.91
N LEU A 14 19.58 3.07 23.66
CA LEU A 14 18.92 2.73 22.38
C LEU A 14 17.50 3.31 22.26
N PHE A 15 16.91 3.78 23.37
CA PHE A 15 15.60 4.44 23.38
C PHE A 15 15.67 5.96 23.20
N SER A 16 16.83 6.53 22.94
CA SER A 16 17.01 7.98 22.76
C SER A 16 16.51 8.44 21.40
N GLY A 17 15.24 8.85 21.34
CA GLY A 17 14.83 9.93 20.47
C GLY A 17 14.41 9.57 19.05
N ALA A 18 13.39 8.74 18.88
CA ALA A 18 12.56 8.86 17.69
C ALA A 18 11.79 10.21 17.75
N LYS A 19 12.42 11.30 17.31
CA LYS A 19 11.71 12.56 17.07
C LYS A 19 10.83 12.34 15.83
N ALA A 20 9.51 12.23 16.04
CA ALA A 20 8.56 12.30 14.96
C ALA A 20 8.70 13.70 14.35
N SER A 21 9.30 13.80 13.16
CA SER A 21 9.35 15.04 12.41
C SER A 21 7.99 15.27 11.76
N VAL A 22 7.33 16.37 12.08
CA VAL A 22 6.13 16.80 11.36
C VAL A 22 6.56 17.16 9.94
N VAL A 23 6.10 16.39 8.97
CA VAL A 23 6.35 16.65 7.54
C VAL A 23 5.18 17.45 7.00
N SER A 24 5.41 18.71 6.61
CA SER A 24 4.43 19.51 5.86
C SER A 24 4.59 19.21 4.38
N LEU A 25 3.49 18.78 3.74
CA LEU A 25 3.45 18.48 2.31
C LEU A 25 2.43 19.37 1.61
N SER A 26 2.80 19.94 0.47
CA SER A 26 1.85 20.53 -0.46
C SER A 26 1.12 19.45 -1.24
N LEU A 27 -0.02 19.75 -1.85
CA LEU A 27 -0.75 18.82 -2.70
C LEU A 27 0.14 18.28 -3.83
N LYS A 28 0.92 19.16 -4.46
CA LYS A 28 1.82 18.81 -5.56
C LYS A 28 2.93 17.82 -5.12
N GLU A 29 3.53 18.05 -3.96
CA GLU A 29 4.53 17.14 -3.40
C GLU A 29 3.91 15.80 -3.00
N SER A 30 2.67 15.82 -2.50
CA SER A 30 1.92 14.59 -2.19
C SER A 30 1.64 13.78 -3.45
N GLU A 31 1.23 14.43 -4.56
CA GLU A 31 1.02 13.77 -5.86
C GLU A 31 2.31 13.18 -6.44
N GLN A 32 3.43 13.88 -6.29
CA GLN A 32 4.73 13.38 -6.74
C GLN A 32 5.15 12.15 -5.94
N ARG A 33 5.16 12.22 -4.61
CA ARG A 33 5.51 11.08 -3.75
C ARG A 33 4.58 9.90 -3.96
N PHE A 34 3.29 10.18 -4.16
CA PHE A 34 2.30 9.15 -4.47
C PHE A 34 2.65 8.39 -5.74
N SER A 35 2.97 9.09 -6.84
CA SER A 35 3.29 8.45 -8.12
C SER A 35 4.60 7.64 -8.07
N GLU A 36 5.52 7.97 -7.17
CA GLU A 36 6.80 7.30 -7.01
C GLU A 36 6.75 6.09 -6.06
N HIS A 37 5.89 6.16 -5.02
CA HIS A 37 5.98 5.23 -3.88
C HIS A 37 4.67 4.45 -3.64
N ASN A 38 3.59 4.75 -4.35
CA ASN A 38 2.36 3.99 -4.19
C ASN A 38 2.51 2.60 -4.78
N LEU A 39 2.34 1.58 -3.93
CA LEU A 39 2.55 0.18 -4.32
C LEU A 39 1.55 -0.31 -5.38
N GLU A 40 0.33 0.21 -5.38
CA GLU A 40 -0.69 -0.14 -6.34
C GLU A 40 -0.36 0.42 -7.74
N VAL A 41 0.10 1.67 -7.81
CA VAL A 41 0.60 2.28 -9.06
C VAL A 41 1.80 1.51 -9.60
N ILE A 42 2.72 1.09 -8.70
CA ILE A 42 3.88 0.30 -9.08
C ILE A 42 3.45 -1.08 -9.60
N ALA A 43 2.52 -1.75 -8.92
CA ALA A 43 2.00 -3.05 -9.32
C ALA A 43 1.33 -2.99 -10.70
N GLU A 44 0.48 -1.98 -10.95
CA GLU A 44 -0.16 -1.80 -12.24
C GLU A 44 0.84 -1.49 -13.37
N ARG A 45 1.94 -0.83 -13.07
CA ARG A 45 3.03 -0.65 -14.05
C ARG A 45 3.66 -1.98 -14.44
N TYR A 46 3.88 -2.89 -13.49
CA TYR A 46 4.37 -4.24 -13.79
C TYR A 46 3.38 -5.06 -14.63
N ASN A 47 2.05 -4.82 -14.53
CA ASN A 47 1.07 -5.46 -15.40
C ASN A 47 1.27 -5.08 -16.87
N ILE A 48 1.69 -3.85 -17.17
CA ILE A 48 2.07 -3.44 -18.53
C ILE A 48 3.31 -4.21 -19.01
N ASP A 49 4.33 -4.34 -18.14
CA ASP A 49 5.56 -5.07 -18.47
C ASP A 49 5.27 -6.55 -18.71
N ILE A 50 4.38 -7.15 -17.93
CA ILE A 50 3.90 -8.54 -18.12
C ILE A 50 3.19 -8.67 -19.47
N ALA A 51 2.28 -7.74 -19.82
CA ALA A 51 1.59 -7.76 -21.09
C ALA A 51 2.56 -7.58 -22.28
N GLU A 52 3.61 -6.77 -22.12
CA GLU A 52 4.69 -6.65 -23.12
C GLU A 52 5.47 -7.95 -23.29
N ALA A 53 5.80 -8.62 -22.18
CA ALA A 53 6.47 -9.91 -22.22
C ALA A 53 5.60 -10.97 -22.92
N GLN A 54 4.29 -10.95 -22.76
CA GLN A 54 3.37 -11.84 -23.50
C GLN A 54 3.39 -11.58 -25.00
N VAL A 55 3.54 -10.33 -25.45
CA VAL A 55 3.74 -10.01 -26.87
C VAL A 55 5.05 -10.63 -27.40
N VAL A 56 6.10 -10.57 -26.60
CA VAL A 56 7.41 -11.21 -26.96
C VAL A 56 7.24 -12.73 -27.02
N GLN A 57 6.64 -13.32 -26.01
CA GLN A 57 6.35 -14.76 -25.94
C GLN A 57 5.54 -15.24 -27.15
N ALA A 58 4.49 -14.51 -27.55
CA ALA A 58 3.64 -14.85 -28.70
C ALA A 58 4.39 -14.84 -30.04
N LYS A 59 5.54 -14.15 -30.12
CA LYS A 59 6.39 -14.12 -31.30
C LYS A 59 7.33 -15.33 -31.39
N LEU A 60 7.56 -16.03 -30.30
CA LEU A 60 8.47 -17.17 -30.27
C LEU A 60 7.80 -18.40 -30.88
N PHE A 61 8.62 -19.32 -31.37
CA PHE A 61 8.18 -20.67 -31.69
C PHE A 61 8.20 -21.51 -30.40
N GLU A 62 7.27 -22.46 -30.33
CA GLU A 62 7.31 -23.45 -29.26
C GLU A 62 8.59 -24.29 -29.37
N ASN A 63 9.21 -24.56 -28.26
CA ASN A 63 10.39 -25.41 -28.25
C ASN A 63 10.04 -26.86 -28.58
N PRO A 64 10.88 -27.60 -29.30
CA PRO A 64 10.71 -29.02 -29.46
C PRO A 64 10.82 -29.72 -28.10
N VAL A 65 9.93 -30.67 -27.85
CA VAL A 65 10.00 -31.54 -26.70
C VAL A 65 10.64 -32.86 -27.15
N VAL A 66 11.72 -33.25 -26.47
CA VAL A 66 12.39 -34.54 -26.70
C VAL A 66 12.12 -35.40 -25.47
N SER A 67 11.49 -36.52 -25.67
CA SER A 67 11.26 -37.51 -24.61
C SER A 67 12.04 -38.78 -24.90
N LEU A 68 12.58 -39.37 -23.84
CA LEU A 68 13.28 -40.65 -23.87
C LEU A 68 12.59 -41.58 -22.86
N GLU A 69 12.00 -42.63 -23.34
CA GLU A 69 11.42 -43.67 -22.50
C GLU A 69 12.29 -44.94 -22.59
N GLN A 70 12.67 -45.46 -21.46
CA GLN A 70 13.46 -46.68 -21.35
C GLN A 70 12.81 -47.65 -20.38
N ASN A 71 12.63 -48.89 -20.79
CA ASN A 71 12.16 -49.93 -19.90
C ASN A 71 13.26 -50.26 -18.88
N VAL A 72 12.99 -50.04 -17.59
CA VAL A 72 13.98 -50.27 -16.53
C VAL A 72 14.23 -51.78 -16.32
N TYR A 73 13.19 -52.60 -16.44
CA TYR A 73 13.32 -54.04 -16.27
C TYR A 73 12.56 -54.79 -17.36
N ASN A 74 13.27 -55.58 -18.14
CA ASN A 74 12.69 -56.42 -19.18
C ASN A 74 12.34 -57.79 -18.59
N ARG A 75 11.02 -58.05 -18.46
CA ARG A 75 10.50 -59.30 -17.91
C ARG A 75 10.73 -60.52 -18.77
N LEU A 76 11.03 -60.34 -20.08
CA LEU A 76 11.24 -61.44 -21.01
C LEU A 76 12.61 -62.09 -20.85
N ASN A 77 13.63 -61.34 -20.51
CA ASN A 77 15.00 -61.82 -20.35
C ASN A 77 15.64 -61.57 -18.97
N GLY A 78 14.89 -60.96 -18.05
CA GLY A 78 15.36 -60.66 -16.68
C GLY A 78 16.45 -59.61 -16.57
N ARG A 79 16.66 -58.78 -17.58
CA ARG A 79 17.70 -57.76 -17.60
C ARG A 79 17.18 -56.37 -17.26
N TYR A 80 18.01 -55.61 -16.55
CA TYR A 80 17.81 -54.18 -16.32
C TYR A 80 18.41 -53.36 -17.46
N PHE A 81 17.72 -52.30 -17.86
CA PHE A 81 18.15 -51.36 -18.92
C PHE A 81 18.63 -52.08 -20.19
N ASP A 82 17.77 -52.97 -20.70
CA ASP A 82 18.08 -53.74 -21.89
C ASP A 82 18.00 -52.90 -23.16
N PHE A 83 19.16 -52.62 -23.76
CA PHE A 83 19.29 -51.94 -25.06
C PHE A 83 19.38 -52.92 -26.23
N GLY A 84 19.22 -54.22 -25.99
CA GLY A 84 19.28 -55.25 -26.99
C GLY A 84 18.00 -55.37 -27.81
N LYS A 85 17.99 -56.46 -28.67
CA LYS A 85 16.83 -56.74 -29.57
C LYS A 85 15.52 -56.99 -28.87
N GLN A 86 15.51 -57.26 -27.58
CA GLN A 86 14.33 -57.46 -26.76
C GLN A 86 14.05 -56.33 -25.78
N GLY A 87 14.93 -55.31 -25.74
CA GLY A 87 14.77 -54.07 -24.98
C GLY A 87 13.86 -53.09 -25.72
N GLU A 88 13.22 -52.21 -24.96
CA GLU A 88 12.37 -51.14 -25.47
C GLU A 88 12.97 -49.80 -25.09
N THR A 89 13.36 -49.03 -26.07
CA THR A 89 13.84 -47.67 -25.93
C THR A 89 13.08 -46.81 -26.93
N ILE A 90 12.32 -45.83 -26.47
CA ILE A 90 11.56 -44.92 -27.31
C ILE A 90 12.17 -43.54 -27.22
N VAL A 91 12.51 -42.97 -28.35
CA VAL A 91 12.93 -41.56 -28.51
C VAL A 91 11.85 -40.86 -29.31
N GLU A 92 11.18 -39.90 -28.68
CA GLU A 92 10.13 -39.13 -29.30
C GLU A 92 10.55 -37.67 -29.40
N VAL A 93 10.30 -37.03 -30.55
CA VAL A 93 10.53 -35.62 -30.78
C VAL A 93 9.21 -35.02 -31.24
N GLU A 94 8.64 -34.17 -30.38
CA GLU A 94 7.40 -33.46 -30.67
C GLU A 94 7.70 -31.98 -30.96
N GLN A 95 7.16 -31.44 -32.05
CA GLN A 95 7.29 -30.03 -32.41
C GLN A 95 5.93 -29.49 -32.86
N LEU A 96 5.41 -28.52 -32.09
CA LEU A 96 4.20 -27.81 -32.46
C LEU A 96 4.49 -26.77 -33.56
N ILE A 97 3.79 -26.89 -34.69
CA ILE A 97 3.90 -25.97 -35.83
C ILE A 97 2.56 -25.28 -36.04
N TYR A 98 2.52 -23.96 -35.89
CA TYR A 98 1.35 -23.15 -36.15
C TYR A 98 1.17 -22.90 -37.67
N ILE A 99 0.04 -23.31 -38.24
CA ILE A 99 -0.32 -23.11 -39.63
C ILE A 99 -1.40 -22.01 -39.79
N ALA A 100 -1.68 -21.59 -41.00
CA ALA A 100 -2.76 -20.62 -41.36
C ALA A 100 -2.69 -19.27 -40.63
N GLY A 101 -1.48 -18.82 -40.29
CA GLY A 101 -1.25 -17.50 -39.66
C GLY A 101 -1.70 -17.40 -38.22
N GLN A 102 -1.95 -18.52 -37.54
CA GLN A 102 -2.35 -18.53 -36.12
C GLN A 102 -1.40 -17.74 -35.25
N ARG A 103 -0.07 -17.87 -35.42
CA ARG A 103 0.95 -17.11 -34.71
C ARG A 103 0.74 -15.60 -34.87
N ASN A 104 0.50 -15.12 -36.08
CA ASN A 104 0.30 -13.68 -36.30
C ASN A 104 -0.97 -13.17 -35.63
N LYS A 105 -2.03 -13.99 -35.61
CA LYS A 105 -3.28 -13.67 -34.89
C LYS A 105 -3.04 -13.62 -33.38
N ARG A 106 -2.26 -14.57 -32.83
CA ARG A 106 -1.87 -14.56 -31.40
C ARG A 106 -1.05 -13.33 -31.05
N VAL A 107 -0.04 -12.96 -31.85
CA VAL A 107 0.73 -11.72 -31.65
C VAL A 107 -0.16 -10.47 -31.69
N ARG A 108 -1.14 -10.43 -32.61
CA ARG A 108 -2.08 -9.31 -32.68
C ARG A 108 -2.98 -9.24 -31.45
N LEU A 109 -3.45 -10.37 -30.94
CA LEU A 109 -4.23 -10.46 -29.73
C LEU A 109 -3.45 -9.92 -28.54
N GLU A 110 -2.18 -10.37 -28.34
CA GLU A 110 -1.37 -9.92 -27.22
C GLU A 110 -0.99 -8.43 -27.31
N LYS A 111 -0.87 -7.86 -28.51
CA LYS A 111 -0.71 -6.41 -28.68
C LYS A 111 -1.94 -5.63 -28.21
N ILE A 112 -3.15 -6.14 -28.47
CA ILE A 112 -4.39 -5.53 -27.98
C ILE A 112 -4.47 -5.67 -26.47
N ASN A 113 -4.10 -6.82 -25.89
CA ASN A 113 -4.03 -7.03 -24.46
C ASN A 113 -3.06 -6.05 -23.77
N LYS A 114 -1.90 -5.78 -24.40
CA LYS A 114 -0.97 -4.73 -23.90
C LYS A 114 -1.62 -3.34 -23.93
N GLU A 115 -2.34 -3.00 -24.98
CA GLU A 115 -3.06 -1.72 -25.07
C GLU A 115 -4.16 -1.62 -23.99
N MET A 116 -4.88 -2.71 -23.73
CA MET A 116 -5.84 -2.79 -22.62
C MET A 116 -5.17 -2.55 -21.27
N ALA A 117 -4.00 -3.16 -21.02
CA ALA A 117 -3.25 -2.96 -19.79
C ALA A 117 -2.82 -1.49 -19.58
N LEU A 118 -2.48 -0.78 -20.66
CA LEU A 118 -2.18 0.65 -20.59
C LEU A 118 -3.41 1.47 -20.18
N TYR A 119 -4.58 1.21 -20.77
CA TYR A 119 -5.81 1.90 -20.37
C TYR A 119 -6.25 1.57 -18.95
N GLN A 120 -6.08 0.34 -18.52
CA GLN A 120 -6.33 -0.06 -17.13
C GLN A 120 -5.42 0.69 -16.15
N PHE A 121 -4.13 0.81 -16.46
CA PHE A 121 -3.20 1.61 -15.67
C PHE A 121 -3.62 3.08 -15.56
N GLU A 122 -4.04 3.71 -16.68
CA GLU A 122 -4.52 5.09 -16.67
C GLU A 122 -5.79 5.27 -15.84
N GLU A 123 -6.70 4.29 -15.87
CA GLU A 123 -7.92 4.27 -15.06
C GLU A 123 -7.60 4.21 -13.57
N VAL A 124 -6.76 3.25 -13.16
CA VAL A 124 -6.32 3.10 -11.77
C VAL A 124 -5.59 4.36 -11.29
N LEU A 125 -4.67 4.88 -12.09
CA LEU A 125 -3.93 6.09 -11.76
C LEU A 125 -4.86 7.30 -11.55
N ARG A 126 -5.89 7.45 -12.40
CA ARG A 126 -6.89 8.51 -12.29
C ARG A 126 -7.71 8.37 -11.01
N THR A 127 -8.18 7.17 -10.71
CA THR A 127 -8.97 6.86 -9.51
C THR A 127 -8.18 7.16 -8.23
N LEU A 128 -6.97 6.62 -8.13
CA LEU A 128 -6.11 6.80 -6.97
C LEU A 128 -5.68 8.26 -6.78
N ARG A 129 -5.45 9.01 -7.85
CA ARG A 129 -5.19 10.46 -7.76
C ARG A 129 -6.39 11.23 -7.24
N SER A 130 -7.60 10.82 -7.62
CA SER A 130 -8.84 11.43 -7.11
C SER A 130 -8.97 11.18 -5.62
N GLU A 131 -8.76 9.96 -5.17
CA GLU A 131 -8.78 9.58 -3.76
C GLU A 131 -7.72 10.35 -2.95
N LEU A 132 -6.50 10.47 -3.48
CA LEU A 132 -5.44 11.26 -2.83
C LEU A 132 -5.90 12.70 -2.60
N LYS A 133 -6.47 13.34 -3.62
CA LYS A 133 -6.97 14.71 -3.53
C LYS A 133 -8.07 14.85 -2.50
N GLU A 134 -9.01 13.92 -2.51
CA GLU A 134 -10.11 13.89 -1.53
C GLU A 134 -9.58 13.79 -0.09
N LYS A 135 -8.68 12.83 0.16
CA LYS A 135 -8.05 12.65 1.48
C LYS A 135 -7.21 13.85 1.90
N PHE A 136 -6.47 14.45 0.97
CA PHE A 136 -5.68 15.64 1.24
C PHE A 136 -6.58 16.83 1.65
N ILE A 137 -7.66 17.07 0.91
CA ILE A 137 -8.62 18.13 1.20
C ILE A 137 -9.32 17.87 2.54
N ALA A 138 -9.77 16.64 2.78
CA ALA A 138 -10.39 16.26 4.05
C ALA A 138 -9.45 16.51 5.24
N LEU A 139 -8.18 16.10 5.13
CA LEU A 139 -7.16 16.34 6.15
C LEU A 139 -6.92 17.84 6.39
N TYR A 140 -6.81 18.63 5.32
CA TYR A 140 -6.64 20.08 5.43
C TYR A 140 -7.78 20.73 6.20
N PHE A 141 -9.03 20.39 5.87
CA PHE A 141 -10.19 20.95 6.56
C PHE A 141 -10.31 20.46 8.00
N THR A 142 -9.94 19.21 8.27
CA THR A 142 -9.89 18.68 9.65
C THR A 142 -8.87 19.45 10.50
N GLN A 143 -7.67 19.68 10.00
CA GLN A 143 -6.65 20.48 10.68
C GLN A 143 -7.12 21.94 10.89
N LYS A 144 -7.79 22.51 9.87
CA LYS A 144 -8.36 23.86 9.97
C LYS A 144 -9.45 23.95 11.04
N SER A 145 -10.34 22.97 11.07
CA SER A 145 -11.40 22.88 12.11
C SER A 145 -10.78 22.74 13.50
N GLN A 146 -9.79 21.89 13.67
CA GLN A 146 -9.08 21.76 14.94
C GLN A 146 -8.51 23.10 15.41
N SER A 147 -7.86 23.86 14.54
CA SER A 147 -7.31 25.17 14.89
C SER A 147 -8.38 26.22 15.26
N ILE A 148 -9.62 26.04 14.84
CA ILE A 148 -10.76 26.86 15.23
C ILE A 148 -11.24 26.47 16.63
N TYR A 149 -11.38 25.16 16.87
CA TYR A 149 -11.76 24.65 18.20
C TYR A 149 -10.74 25.04 19.27
N ASP A 150 -9.45 24.93 19.00
CA ASP A 150 -8.39 25.33 19.94
C ASP A 150 -8.53 26.81 20.33
N ARG A 151 -8.78 27.71 19.37
CA ARG A 151 -9.00 29.13 19.64
C ARG A 151 -10.28 29.40 20.43
N GLU A 152 -11.34 28.67 20.14
CA GLU A 152 -12.61 28.80 20.85
C GLU A 152 -12.48 28.32 22.29
N ILE A 153 -11.80 27.22 22.53
CA ILE A 153 -11.47 26.70 23.88
C ILE A 153 -10.67 27.73 24.66
N ASP A 154 -9.64 28.33 24.08
CA ASP A 154 -8.84 29.37 24.72
C ASP A 154 -9.71 30.61 25.08
N SER A 155 -10.57 31.03 24.15
CA SER A 155 -11.48 32.18 24.38
C SER A 155 -12.47 31.93 25.52
N LEU A 156 -13.08 30.74 25.55
CA LEU A 156 -14.00 30.32 26.61
C LEU A 156 -13.28 30.14 27.96
N ALA A 157 -12.05 29.63 27.96
CA ALA A 157 -11.25 29.51 29.16
C ALA A 157 -10.97 30.89 29.78
N HIS A 158 -10.57 31.86 28.95
CA HIS A 158 -10.38 33.25 29.40
C HIS A 158 -11.69 33.86 29.94
N LEU A 159 -12.80 33.67 29.20
CA LEU A 159 -14.13 34.15 29.66
C LEU A 159 -14.50 33.52 30.99
N LEU A 160 -14.26 32.24 31.19
CA LEU A 160 -14.58 31.55 32.44
C LEU A 160 -13.81 32.13 33.65
N VAL A 161 -12.54 32.53 33.44
CA VAL A 161 -11.76 33.21 34.51
C VAL A 161 -12.44 34.50 34.91
N VAL A 162 -12.83 35.35 33.97
CA VAL A 162 -13.52 36.62 34.23
C VAL A 162 -14.87 36.37 34.93
N LEU A 163 -15.66 35.39 34.46
CA LEU A 163 -16.96 35.05 35.05
C LEU A 163 -16.83 34.53 36.49
N LYS A 164 -15.75 33.81 36.81
CA LYS A 164 -15.47 33.39 38.19
C LYS A 164 -15.28 34.59 39.12
N GLU A 165 -14.45 35.55 38.71
CA GLU A 165 -14.25 36.79 39.51
C GLU A 165 -15.50 37.64 39.66
N GLN A 166 -16.33 37.75 38.60
CA GLN A 166 -17.58 38.50 38.62
C GLN A 166 -18.65 37.79 39.46
N ASN A 167 -18.68 36.47 39.47
CA ASN A 167 -19.58 35.70 40.33
C ASN A 167 -19.21 35.86 41.82
N GLU A 168 -17.95 35.87 42.17
CA GLU A 168 -17.45 36.14 43.55
C GLU A 168 -17.84 37.55 44.03
N LYS A 169 -17.90 38.53 43.08
CA LYS A 169 -18.38 39.89 43.35
C LYS A 169 -19.91 40.03 43.35
N GLY A 170 -20.64 38.96 43.05
CA GLY A 170 -22.11 38.95 42.97
C GLY A 170 -22.71 39.57 41.70
N ASN A 171 -21.87 39.93 40.69
CA ASN A 171 -22.31 40.59 39.46
C ASN A 171 -22.85 39.62 38.40
N VAL A 172 -22.50 38.33 38.50
CA VAL A 172 -22.91 37.26 37.55
C VAL A 172 -23.46 36.08 38.30
N SER A 173 -24.56 35.50 37.79
CA SER A 173 -25.21 34.36 38.42
C SER A 173 -24.37 33.07 38.31
N LEU A 174 -24.47 32.18 39.29
CA LEU A 174 -23.88 30.86 39.25
C LEU A 174 -24.29 30.05 38.00
N LEU A 175 -25.55 30.25 37.57
CA LEU A 175 -26.09 29.57 36.40
C LEU A 175 -25.35 29.95 35.09
N GLU A 176 -25.07 31.26 34.90
CA GLU A 176 -24.31 31.72 33.73
C GLU A 176 -22.89 31.17 33.71
N LYS A 177 -22.20 31.22 34.85
CA LYS A 177 -20.87 30.60 35.00
C LYS A 177 -20.91 29.11 34.65
N SER A 178 -21.85 28.34 35.20
CA SER A 178 -21.96 26.89 34.97
C SER A 178 -22.30 26.54 33.52
N ARG A 179 -23.03 27.39 32.80
CA ARG A 179 -23.32 27.21 31.36
C ARG A 179 -22.04 27.32 30.51
N ILE A 180 -21.21 28.31 30.77
CA ILE A 180 -19.95 28.49 30.05
C ILE A 180 -18.96 27.37 30.39
N GLU A 181 -18.91 26.92 31.65
CA GLU A 181 -18.09 25.79 32.07
C GLU A 181 -18.51 24.48 31.36
N ALA A 182 -19.81 24.21 31.27
CA ALA A 182 -20.35 23.06 30.55
C ALA A 182 -20.06 23.15 29.04
N LEU A 183 -20.15 24.34 28.42
CA LEU A 183 -19.82 24.55 27.02
C LEU A 183 -18.31 24.29 26.75
N LEU A 184 -17.45 24.81 27.61
CA LEU A 184 -15.99 24.57 27.51
C LEU A 184 -15.68 23.08 27.60
N LEU A 185 -16.23 22.35 28.56
CA LEU A 185 -16.06 20.90 28.69
C LEU A 185 -16.55 20.13 27.45
N SER A 186 -17.70 20.56 26.89
CA SER A 186 -18.25 19.97 25.68
C SER A 186 -17.29 20.15 24.49
N LEU A 187 -16.72 21.34 24.29
CA LEU A 187 -15.74 21.60 23.22
C LEU A 187 -14.44 20.83 23.40
N ILE A 188 -13.94 20.72 24.63
CA ILE A 188 -12.77 19.89 24.94
C ILE A 188 -13.06 18.44 24.52
N HIS A 189 -14.21 17.89 24.89
CA HIS A 189 -14.59 16.52 24.52
C HIS A 189 -14.73 16.31 23.02
N ILE A 190 -15.20 17.30 22.27
CA ILE A 190 -15.29 17.26 20.80
C ILE A 190 -13.88 17.30 20.17
N SER A 191 -12.94 18.05 20.74
CA SER A 191 -11.58 18.18 20.20
C SER A 191 -10.67 17.01 20.59
N GLU A 192 -10.88 16.34 21.71
CA GLU A 192 -10.05 15.22 22.20
C GLU A 192 -10.00 14.01 21.27
N PRO A 193 -11.09 13.53 20.62
CA PRO A 193 -11.03 12.38 19.70
C PRO A 193 -10.14 12.62 18.48
N THR A 194 -9.90 13.88 18.12
CA THR A 194 -9.03 14.26 16.98
C THR A 194 -7.57 14.38 17.38
N ARG A 195 -7.24 14.37 18.66
CA ARG A 195 -5.84 14.31 19.11
C ARG A 195 -5.32 12.88 18.96
N PRO A 196 -4.24 12.67 18.21
CA PRO A 196 -3.60 11.36 18.15
C PRO A 196 -3.22 10.96 19.57
N ARG A 197 -3.79 9.86 20.07
CA ARG A 197 -3.30 9.24 21.30
C ARG A 197 -1.88 8.78 21.03
N LEU A 198 -0.92 9.51 21.58
CA LEU A 198 0.46 9.05 21.66
C LEU A 198 0.44 7.80 22.56
N ILE A 199 0.48 6.62 21.92
CA ILE A 199 0.73 5.34 22.56
C ILE A 199 2.22 5.12 22.60
#